data_77b87a73cf759a41737e149fc1c2f59c
#
_entry.id   77b87a73cf759a41737e149fc1c2f59c
#
_cell.length_a   1.000
_cell.length_b   1.000
_cell.length_c   1.000
_cell.angle_alpha   90.00
_cell.angle_beta   90.00
_cell.angle_gamma   90.00
#
_symmetry.space_group_name_H-M   'P 1'
#
loop_
_entity.id
_entity.type
_entity.pdbx_description
1 polymer ?
#
loop_
_entity_poly.entity_id
_entity_poly.type
_entity_poly.pdbx_seq_one_letter_code
_entity_poly.pdbx_strand_id
1 'polypeptide(L)'
;MNYAENIVGGNQDGMLDQIDARSNLAGSNKMEILLFSLGSDEKFGINVFKVKEVCQAGKITRTPNMPRGVDGIVSLRGHVMPVLNLANFMGMHPAEKHQTMMVAEFNNHILGFLVQGVDRIIRVDWDKVRATEGMLSDNGALITAISELPDGTLISILDVEQILANAFGEAVVGNVEKVESARDLCVFFADDSMVACRKVAEVLDKMGVKHIQTSNGREAWDRLKTIADSAQNAGTKLHEQIQVILTDAEMPEMDGYVLTQHIKSDRRFDGIPVVMHSSLSSDANRAMGRRVGVDYYVPKFDSMILSSTLRPLLA
;
A
#
# COMPACT_ATOMS: atom_id res chain seq x y z
N MET A 1 -29.55 12.05 12.64
CA MET A 1 -28.96 11.36 13.80
C MET A 1 -27.48 11.25 13.52
N ASN A 2 -26.66 11.94 14.30
CA ASN A 2 -25.25 12.20 14.02
C ASN A 2 -24.39 10.96 14.25
N TYR A 3 -23.80 10.42 13.18
CA TYR A 3 -22.79 9.36 13.23
C TYR A 3 -21.37 9.86 13.57
N ALA A 4 -21.19 11.16 13.77
CA ALA A 4 -19.89 11.78 14.09
C ALA A 4 -19.47 11.62 15.56
N GLU A 5 -20.37 11.24 16.46
CA GLU A 5 -20.07 11.13 17.91
C GLU A 5 -19.45 9.80 18.34
N ASN A 6 -19.42 8.77 17.48
CA ASN A 6 -18.94 7.43 17.86
C ASN A 6 -17.44 7.15 17.54
N ILE A 7 -16.71 8.12 17.01
CA ILE A 7 -15.25 7.95 16.74
C ILE A 7 -14.38 8.54 17.87
N VAL A 8 -14.97 9.30 18.79
CA VAL A 8 -14.26 9.95 19.90
C VAL A 8 -14.65 9.27 21.20
N GLY A 9 -13.89 8.28 21.63
CA GLY A 9 -13.97 7.69 22.97
C GLY A 9 -14.43 6.22 23.01
N GLY A 10 -13.79 5.33 22.29
CA GLY A 10 -14.03 3.89 22.37
C GLY A 10 -13.11 3.19 23.36
N ASN A 11 -13.68 2.48 24.32
CA ASN A 11 -13.07 1.52 25.23
C ASN A 11 -12.26 0.44 24.49
N GLN A 12 -11.33 -0.22 25.17
CA GLN A 12 -10.51 -1.32 24.64
C GLN A 12 -11.33 -2.49 24.05
N ASP A 13 -12.57 -2.69 24.48
CA ASP A 13 -13.49 -3.70 23.91
C ASP A 13 -13.94 -3.38 22.47
N GLY A 14 -14.12 -2.10 22.12
CA GLY A 14 -14.46 -1.68 20.76
C GLY A 14 -13.31 -1.86 19.76
N MET A 15 -12.07 -1.98 20.24
CA MET A 15 -10.90 -2.20 19.39
C MET A 15 -10.76 -3.68 18.98
N LEU A 16 -11.15 -4.62 19.83
CA LEU A 16 -11.19 -6.05 19.53
C LEU A 16 -12.30 -6.37 18.53
N ASP A 17 -13.49 -5.79 18.68
CA ASP A 17 -14.59 -5.93 17.73
C ASP A 17 -14.26 -5.35 16.34
N GLN A 18 -13.47 -4.27 16.28
CA GLN A 18 -12.97 -3.69 15.02
C GLN A 18 -11.86 -4.57 14.38
N ILE A 19 -11.04 -5.23 15.18
CA ILE A 19 -10.02 -6.19 14.69
C ILE A 19 -10.70 -7.43 14.11
N ASP A 20 -11.74 -7.96 14.75
CA ASP A 20 -12.51 -9.09 14.24
C ASP A 20 -13.31 -8.73 12.98
N ALA A 21 -13.90 -7.53 12.91
CA ALA A 21 -14.55 -7.03 11.70
C ALA A 21 -13.55 -6.84 10.54
N ARG A 22 -12.32 -6.37 10.82
CA ARG A 22 -11.24 -6.23 9.83
C ARG A 22 -10.71 -7.58 9.33
N SER A 23 -10.64 -8.58 10.22
CA SER A 23 -10.19 -9.94 9.84
C SER A 23 -11.18 -10.66 8.91
N ASN A 24 -12.45 -10.26 8.88
CA ASN A 24 -13.45 -10.81 7.97
C ASN A 24 -13.43 -10.18 6.56
N LEU A 25 -12.67 -9.10 6.35
CA LEU A 25 -12.53 -8.44 5.04
C LEU A 25 -11.47 -9.09 4.17
N ALA A 26 -10.51 -9.81 4.77
CA ALA A 26 -9.52 -10.56 4.01
C ALA A 26 -10.18 -11.63 3.14
N GLY A 27 -9.98 -11.54 1.84
CA GLY A 27 -10.59 -12.43 0.87
C GLY A 27 -12.03 -12.06 0.50
N SER A 28 -12.58 -10.93 1.01
CA SER A 28 -13.87 -10.40 0.54
C SER A 28 -13.78 -9.61 -0.76
N ASN A 29 -12.58 -9.38 -1.28
CA ASN A 29 -12.29 -8.53 -2.44
C ASN A 29 -12.89 -7.12 -2.33
N LYS A 30 -12.86 -6.53 -1.12
CA LYS A 30 -13.39 -5.19 -0.82
C LYS A 30 -12.34 -4.30 -0.19
N MET A 31 -12.33 -3.04 -0.61
CA MET A 31 -11.49 -1.97 -0.05
C MET A 31 -12.33 -1.05 0.84
N GLU A 32 -11.86 -0.71 2.04
CA GLU A 32 -12.43 0.34 2.87
C GLU A 32 -11.69 1.65 2.64
N ILE A 33 -12.41 2.65 2.16
CA ILE A 33 -11.89 3.97 1.81
C ILE A 33 -12.48 5.02 2.74
N LEU A 34 -11.61 5.80 3.40
CA LEU A 34 -12.01 7.00 4.11
C LEU A 34 -12.11 8.15 3.11
N LEU A 35 -13.30 8.69 2.94
CA LEU A 35 -13.56 9.83 2.06
C LEU A 35 -13.25 11.14 2.79
N PHE A 36 -12.64 12.07 2.06
CA PHE A 36 -12.33 13.41 2.57
C PHE A 36 -12.33 14.44 1.45
N SER A 37 -12.28 15.71 1.81
CA SER A 37 -12.20 16.85 0.90
C SER A 37 -10.98 17.70 1.17
N LEU A 38 -10.50 18.40 0.13
CA LEU A 38 -9.37 19.33 0.19
C LEU A 38 -9.79 20.81 -0.01
N GLY A 39 -11.10 21.09 0.08
CA GLY A 39 -11.65 22.43 -0.05
C GLY A 39 -12.15 22.76 -1.45
N SER A 40 -12.36 21.76 -2.28
CA SER A 40 -13.02 21.80 -3.57
C SER A 40 -14.15 20.77 -3.62
N ASP A 41 -14.85 20.68 -4.76
CA ASP A 41 -15.95 19.73 -4.95
C ASP A 41 -15.45 18.29 -5.17
N GLU A 42 -14.19 18.12 -5.51
CA GLU A 42 -13.58 16.81 -5.71
C GLU A 42 -13.55 15.99 -4.43
N LYS A 43 -13.80 14.70 -4.57
CA LYS A 43 -13.71 13.72 -3.48
C LYS A 43 -12.42 12.92 -3.57
N PHE A 44 -11.74 12.85 -2.46
CA PHE A 44 -10.53 12.06 -2.30
C PHE A 44 -10.77 10.89 -1.35
N GLY A 45 -9.99 9.85 -1.55
CA GLY A 45 -10.05 8.66 -0.73
C GLY A 45 -8.65 8.22 -0.29
N ILE A 46 -8.59 7.66 0.90
CA ILE A 46 -7.40 6.96 1.40
C ILE A 46 -7.84 5.63 2.00
N ASN A 47 -7.04 4.59 1.82
CA ASN A 47 -7.31 3.32 2.45
C ASN A 47 -7.34 3.47 3.98
N VAL A 48 -8.41 2.99 4.62
CA VAL A 48 -8.62 3.09 6.07
C VAL A 48 -7.47 2.44 6.85
N PHE A 49 -6.87 1.38 6.34
CA PHE A 49 -5.75 0.70 7.00
C PHE A 49 -4.50 1.60 7.16
N LYS A 50 -4.34 2.62 6.30
CA LYS A 50 -3.26 3.61 6.39
C LYS A 50 -3.55 4.73 7.40
N VAL A 51 -4.80 4.84 7.88
CA VAL A 51 -5.24 5.88 8.81
C VAL A 51 -5.33 5.32 10.23
N LYS A 52 -4.58 5.92 11.15
CA LYS A 52 -4.58 5.56 12.56
C LYS A 52 -5.70 6.23 13.34
N GLU A 53 -5.88 7.52 13.11
CA GLU A 53 -6.94 8.32 13.72
C GLU A 53 -7.24 9.60 12.92
N VAL A 54 -8.40 10.18 13.19
CA VAL A 54 -8.81 11.51 12.69
C VAL A 54 -9.05 12.40 13.88
N CYS A 55 -8.45 13.58 13.89
CA CYS A 55 -8.59 14.53 15.00
C CYS A 55 -8.55 15.98 14.51
N GLN A 56 -8.80 16.92 15.41
CA GLN A 56 -8.55 18.33 15.13
C GLN A 56 -7.06 18.60 15.11
N ALA A 57 -6.60 19.37 14.12
CA ALA A 57 -5.22 19.79 14.04
C ALA A 57 -4.88 20.67 15.26
N GLY A 58 -3.91 20.22 16.05
CA GLY A 58 -3.36 21.00 17.15
C GLY A 58 -2.54 22.19 16.65
N LYS A 59 -1.85 22.87 17.56
CA LYS A 59 -0.92 23.96 17.19
C LYS A 59 0.23 23.39 16.40
N ILE A 60 0.32 23.78 15.11
CA ILE A 60 1.42 23.42 14.21
C ILE A 60 2.56 24.40 14.44
N THR A 61 3.74 23.87 14.71
CA THR A 61 4.97 24.65 14.87
C THR A 61 5.80 24.54 13.61
N ARG A 62 6.03 25.66 12.94
CA ARG A 62 6.93 25.72 11.78
C ARG A 62 8.36 25.63 12.22
N THR A 63 9.16 24.86 11.50
CA THR A 63 10.59 24.75 11.70
C THR A 63 11.33 25.19 10.42
N PRO A 64 12.55 25.72 10.54
CA PRO A 64 13.35 26.07 9.35
C PRO A 64 13.63 24.86 8.47
N ASN A 65 13.79 25.10 7.16
CA ASN A 65 14.17 24.08 6.16
C ASN A 65 13.20 22.87 6.06
N MET A 66 11.91 23.10 6.28
CA MET A 66 10.89 22.05 6.04
C MET A 66 10.81 21.70 4.56
N PRO A 67 10.61 20.40 4.23
CA PRO A 67 10.32 19.97 2.87
C PRO A 67 9.08 20.67 2.29
N ARG A 68 9.00 20.72 0.97
CA ARG A 68 7.83 21.30 0.28
C ARG A 68 6.55 20.55 0.68
N GLY A 69 5.50 21.31 1.03
CA GLY A 69 4.21 20.76 1.43
C GLY A 69 4.10 20.38 2.90
N VAL A 70 5.21 20.39 3.66
CA VAL A 70 5.20 20.19 5.11
C VAL A 70 4.96 21.54 5.80
N ASP A 71 3.82 21.68 6.46
CA ASP A 71 3.42 22.92 7.16
C ASP A 71 4.14 23.10 8.50
N GLY A 72 4.68 22.01 9.08
CA GLY A 72 5.39 22.04 10.35
C GLY A 72 5.36 20.70 11.08
N ILE A 73 5.48 20.78 12.40
CA ILE A 73 5.38 19.64 13.31
C ILE A 73 4.26 19.88 14.32
N VAL A 74 3.64 18.79 14.76
CA VAL A 74 2.64 18.80 15.84
C VAL A 74 3.02 17.78 16.90
N SER A 75 2.70 18.07 18.16
CA SER A 75 2.75 17.07 19.23
C SER A 75 1.34 16.55 19.49
N LEU A 76 1.13 15.25 19.32
CA LEU A 76 -0.12 14.57 19.59
C LEU A 76 0.14 13.40 20.55
N ARG A 77 -0.47 13.44 21.74
CA ARG A 77 -0.32 12.39 22.78
C ARG A 77 1.13 12.05 23.09
N GLY A 78 2.02 13.05 23.11
CA GLY A 78 3.45 12.87 23.38
C GLY A 78 4.31 12.44 22.20
N HIS A 79 3.72 12.18 21.02
CA HIS A 79 4.43 11.92 19.79
C HIS A 79 4.57 13.19 18.96
N VAL A 80 5.78 13.51 18.54
CA VAL A 80 6.03 14.63 17.61
C VAL A 80 6.07 14.06 16.20
N MET A 81 5.25 14.64 15.32
CA MET A 81 5.14 14.18 13.94
C MET A 81 5.11 15.34 12.95
N PRO A 82 5.62 15.16 11.72
CA PRO A 82 5.46 16.15 10.66
C PRO A 82 4.01 16.22 10.20
N VAL A 83 3.61 17.40 9.74
CA VAL A 83 2.26 17.66 9.24
C VAL A 83 2.35 18.16 7.81
N LEU A 84 1.72 17.43 6.91
CA LEU A 84 1.66 17.71 5.49
C LEU A 84 0.29 18.29 5.14
N ASN A 85 0.28 19.43 4.46
CA ASN A 85 -0.95 20.02 3.93
C ASN A 85 -1.23 19.44 2.55
N LEU A 86 -2.16 18.49 2.45
CA LEU A 86 -2.44 17.79 1.21
C LEU A 86 -2.91 18.72 0.10
N ALA A 87 -3.77 19.70 0.41
CA ALA A 87 -4.24 20.65 -0.60
C ALA A 87 -3.08 21.43 -1.21
N ASN A 88 -2.24 22.03 -0.35
CA ASN A 88 -1.06 22.77 -0.81
C ASN A 88 -0.08 21.87 -1.58
N PHE A 89 0.09 20.64 -1.11
CA PHE A 89 0.99 19.67 -1.73
C PHE A 89 0.52 19.29 -3.14
N MET A 90 -0.78 19.16 -3.34
CA MET A 90 -1.42 18.86 -4.63
C MET A 90 -1.62 20.12 -5.50
N GLY A 91 -1.12 21.30 -5.07
CA GLY A 91 -1.27 22.54 -5.81
C GLY A 91 -2.67 23.18 -5.76
N MET A 92 -3.52 22.69 -4.84
CA MET A 92 -4.84 23.27 -4.59
C MET A 92 -4.70 24.41 -3.57
N HIS A 93 -5.52 25.45 -3.70
CA HIS A 93 -5.49 26.62 -2.83
C HIS A 93 -6.89 26.89 -2.24
N PRO A 94 -7.31 26.09 -1.25
CA PRO A 94 -8.63 26.28 -0.64
C PRO A 94 -8.70 27.62 0.11
N ALA A 95 -9.87 28.24 0.08
CA ALA A 95 -10.11 29.54 0.71
C ALA A 95 -10.10 29.46 2.24
N GLU A 96 -10.43 28.31 2.82
CA GLU A 96 -10.53 28.08 4.26
C GLU A 96 -9.30 27.35 4.83
N LYS A 97 -8.98 27.65 6.09
CA LYS A 97 -7.92 26.92 6.80
C LYS A 97 -8.36 25.52 7.15
N HIS A 98 -7.50 24.55 6.85
CA HIS A 98 -7.69 23.17 7.27
C HIS A 98 -7.69 23.08 8.81
N GLN A 99 -8.67 22.38 9.35
CA GLN A 99 -8.79 22.15 10.80
C GLN A 99 -8.76 20.66 11.15
N THR A 100 -8.96 19.78 10.18
CA THR A 100 -9.00 18.34 10.38
C THR A 100 -7.64 17.74 9.99
N MET A 101 -7.13 16.85 10.83
CA MET A 101 -5.90 16.12 10.61
C MET A 101 -6.18 14.63 10.61
N MET A 102 -5.82 13.96 9.54
CA MET A 102 -5.73 12.48 9.48
C MET A 102 -4.33 12.09 9.90
N VAL A 103 -4.21 11.28 10.93
CA VAL A 103 -2.94 10.70 11.36
C VAL A 103 -2.76 9.38 10.63
N ALA A 104 -1.72 9.29 9.84
CA ALA A 104 -1.36 8.09 9.10
C ALA A 104 -0.10 7.45 9.73
N GLU A 105 -0.06 6.12 9.71
CA GLU A 105 1.12 5.35 10.04
C GLU A 105 1.59 4.61 8.80
N PHE A 106 2.85 4.84 8.46
CA PHE A 106 3.46 4.30 7.27
C PHE A 106 4.92 3.92 7.56
N ASN A 107 5.29 2.65 7.37
CA ASN A 107 6.64 2.15 7.68
C ASN A 107 7.14 2.55 9.09
N ASN A 108 6.32 2.42 10.10
CA ASN A 108 6.61 2.85 11.48
C ASN A 108 6.83 4.37 11.64
N HIS A 109 6.61 5.17 10.60
CA HIS A 109 6.58 6.63 10.71
C HIS A 109 5.14 7.12 10.85
N ILE A 110 4.93 8.00 11.83
CA ILE A 110 3.63 8.64 12.06
C ILE A 110 3.69 10.05 11.48
N LEU A 111 2.67 10.42 10.72
CA LEU A 111 2.55 11.76 10.13
C LEU A 111 1.10 12.22 10.10
N GLY A 112 0.88 13.53 10.10
CA GLY A 112 -0.42 14.15 9.97
C GLY A 112 -0.66 14.68 8.55
N PHE A 113 -1.81 14.35 7.97
CA PHE A 113 -2.31 14.98 6.75
C PHE A 113 -3.38 16.00 7.09
N LEU A 114 -3.17 17.28 6.77
CA LEU A 114 -4.20 18.29 6.87
C LEU A 114 -5.16 18.20 5.70
N VAL A 115 -6.44 18.10 6.02
CA VAL A 115 -7.56 18.05 5.08
C VAL A 115 -8.64 19.05 5.48
N GLN A 116 -9.52 19.43 4.55
CA GLN A 116 -10.63 20.35 4.86
C GLN A 116 -11.66 19.67 5.77
N GLY A 117 -11.96 18.41 5.50
CA GLY A 117 -12.88 17.62 6.29
C GLY A 117 -12.87 16.16 5.87
N VAL A 118 -13.22 15.31 6.80
CA VAL A 118 -13.43 13.89 6.60
C VAL A 118 -14.93 13.64 6.54
N ASP A 119 -15.38 12.85 5.56
CA ASP A 119 -16.80 12.57 5.33
C ASP A 119 -17.20 11.24 6.00
N ARG A 120 -16.96 10.12 5.35
CA ARG A 120 -17.38 8.79 5.81
C ARG A 120 -16.44 7.70 5.26
N ILE A 121 -16.53 6.52 5.85
CA ILE A 121 -15.90 5.31 5.30
C ILE A 121 -16.90 4.65 4.36
N ILE A 122 -16.42 4.27 3.19
CA ILE A 122 -17.17 3.47 2.22
C ILE A 122 -16.47 2.14 1.98
N ARG A 123 -17.24 1.15 1.54
CA ARG A 123 -16.74 -0.13 1.05
C ARG A 123 -16.94 -0.21 -0.45
N VAL A 124 -15.87 -0.44 -1.17
CA VAL A 124 -15.86 -0.57 -2.62
C VAL A 124 -15.31 -1.94 -2.98
N ASP A 125 -15.94 -2.60 -3.95
CA ASP A 125 -15.38 -3.83 -4.52
C ASP A 125 -14.11 -3.47 -5.32
N TRP A 126 -13.04 -4.23 -5.15
CA TRP A 126 -11.76 -3.97 -5.82
C TRP A 126 -11.88 -3.91 -7.35
N ASP A 127 -12.81 -4.67 -7.93
CA ASP A 127 -13.09 -4.66 -9.38
C ASP A 127 -13.68 -3.34 -9.88
N LYS A 128 -14.17 -2.47 -8.97
CA LYS A 128 -14.62 -1.10 -9.27
C LYS A 128 -13.54 -0.05 -9.05
N VAL A 129 -12.40 -0.43 -8.51
CA VAL A 129 -11.23 0.43 -8.30
C VAL A 129 -10.32 0.27 -9.50
N ARG A 130 -10.20 1.32 -10.31
CA ARG A 130 -9.42 1.29 -11.56
C ARG A 130 -8.10 2.02 -11.37
N ALA A 131 -7.00 1.36 -11.69
CA ALA A 131 -5.69 1.99 -11.72
C ALA A 131 -5.67 3.14 -12.74
N THR A 132 -4.92 4.20 -12.44
CA THR A 132 -4.79 5.38 -13.30
C THR A 132 -3.74 5.21 -14.40
N GLU A 133 -3.17 4.04 -14.58
CA GLU A 133 -2.14 3.77 -15.57
C GLU A 133 -2.57 4.21 -16.97
N GLY A 134 -1.77 5.09 -17.58
CA GLY A 134 -2.03 5.66 -18.90
C GLY A 134 -3.00 6.85 -18.94
N MET A 135 -3.73 7.17 -17.87
CA MET A 135 -4.61 8.35 -17.82
C MET A 135 -3.91 9.58 -17.25
N LEU A 136 -2.99 9.41 -16.31
CA LEU A 136 -2.24 10.45 -15.62
C LEU A 136 -0.74 10.12 -15.73
N SER A 137 -0.20 10.27 -16.92
CA SER A 137 1.11 9.74 -17.32
C SER A 137 2.30 10.63 -16.94
N ASP A 138 2.28 11.29 -15.79
CA ASP A 138 3.46 11.99 -15.29
C ASP A 138 4.11 11.25 -14.12
N ASN A 139 5.43 11.13 -14.17
CA ASN A 139 6.27 10.65 -13.07
C ASN A 139 6.04 11.49 -11.81
N GLY A 140 5.09 11.09 -10.98
CA GLY A 140 4.71 11.84 -9.78
C GLY A 140 3.20 11.98 -9.56
N ALA A 141 2.39 11.24 -10.28
CA ALA A 141 0.95 11.18 -10.03
C ALA A 141 0.69 10.79 -8.57
N LEU A 142 -0.09 11.62 -7.86
CA LEU A 142 -0.40 11.43 -6.44
C LEU A 142 -1.67 10.58 -6.23
N ILE A 143 -2.21 10.02 -7.30
CA ILE A 143 -3.43 9.23 -7.33
C ILE A 143 -3.09 7.85 -7.90
N THR A 144 -3.32 6.81 -7.11
CA THR A 144 -3.06 5.43 -7.53
C THR A 144 -4.25 4.85 -8.31
N ALA A 145 -5.48 5.24 -7.95
CA ALA A 145 -6.67 4.68 -8.57
C ALA A 145 -7.86 5.65 -8.51
N ILE A 146 -8.87 5.36 -9.33
CA ILE A 146 -10.16 6.06 -9.34
C ILE A 146 -11.27 5.03 -9.09
N SER A 147 -12.27 5.42 -8.31
CA SER A 147 -13.50 4.66 -8.12
C SER A 147 -14.72 5.57 -8.32
N GLU A 148 -15.87 4.98 -8.60
CA GLU A 148 -17.13 5.69 -8.79
C GLU A 148 -18.13 5.30 -7.71
N LEU A 149 -18.74 6.30 -7.10
CA LEU A 149 -19.84 6.11 -6.14
C LEU A 149 -21.15 5.79 -6.89
N PRO A 150 -22.16 5.23 -6.18
CA PRO A 150 -23.47 4.93 -6.79
C PRO A 150 -24.21 6.14 -7.38
N ASP A 151 -23.86 7.35 -6.95
CA ASP A 151 -24.41 8.61 -7.46
C ASP A 151 -23.64 9.17 -8.66
N GLY A 152 -22.63 8.45 -9.17
CA GLY A 152 -21.78 8.87 -10.28
C GLY A 152 -20.59 9.76 -9.86
N THR A 153 -20.42 10.06 -8.58
CA THR A 153 -19.29 10.85 -8.11
C THR A 153 -17.98 10.05 -8.22
N LEU A 154 -16.97 10.63 -8.87
CA LEU A 154 -15.65 10.04 -8.94
C LEU A 154 -14.84 10.34 -7.65
N ILE A 155 -14.11 9.33 -7.21
CA ILE A 155 -13.22 9.41 -6.06
C ILE A 155 -11.80 9.16 -6.54
N SER A 156 -10.90 10.08 -6.22
CA SER A 156 -9.47 9.94 -6.45
C SER A 156 -8.80 9.31 -5.22
N ILE A 157 -8.27 8.10 -5.37
CA ILE A 157 -7.59 7.37 -4.28
C ILE A 157 -6.12 7.79 -4.27
N LEU A 158 -5.64 8.31 -3.12
CA LEU A 158 -4.30 8.86 -3.00
C LEU A 158 -3.23 7.77 -2.90
N ASP A 159 -2.15 7.98 -3.64
CA ASP A 159 -0.87 7.27 -3.47
C ASP A 159 -0.08 7.91 -2.32
N VAL A 160 -0.24 7.36 -1.12
CA VAL A 160 0.46 7.83 0.09
C VAL A 160 1.97 7.66 -0.06
N GLU A 161 2.41 6.60 -0.72
CA GLU A 161 3.83 6.28 -0.91
C GLU A 161 4.50 7.31 -1.81
N GLN A 162 3.84 7.66 -2.92
CA GLN A 162 4.31 8.71 -3.82
C GLN A 162 4.29 10.10 -3.15
N ILE A 163 3.25 10.40 -2.35
CA ILE A 163 3.19 11.65 -1.58
C ILE A 163 4.39 11.75 -0.63
N LEU A 164 4.69 10.68 0.10
CA LEU A 164 5.81 10.66 1.04
C LEU A 164 7.17 10.73 0.33
N ALA A 165 7.33 10.01 -0.77
CA ALA A 165 8.54 10.07 -1.59
C ALA A 165 8.79 11.48 -2.13
N ASN A 166 7.75 12.16 -2.59
CA ASN A 166 7.86 13.54 -3.10
C ASN A 166 8.10 14.56 -1.97
N ALA A 167 7.55 14.33 -0.76
CA ALA A 167 7.70 15.24 0.37
C ALA A 167 9.06 15.09 1.08
N PHE A 168 9.49 13.84 1.31
CA PHE A 168 10.66 13.55 2.17
C PHE A 168 11.83 12.92 1.41
N GLY A 169 11.66 12.65 0.12
CA GLY A 169 12.63 11.91 -0.68
C GLY A 169 12.43 10.40 -0.60
N GLU A 170 12.93 9.71 -1.59
CA GLU A 170 12.89 8.25 -1.61
C GLU A 170 13.96 7.65 -0.71
N ALA A 171 13.61 6.60 0.02
CA ALA A 171 14.58 5.82 0.79
C ALA A 171 15.69 5.27 -0.13
N VAL A 172 16.93 5.41 0.28
CA VAL A 172 18.08 4.90 -0.47
C VAL A 172 18.20 3.40 -0.21
N VAL A 173 18.27 2.62 -1.29
CA VAL A 173 18.59 1.18 -1.17
C VAL A 173 20.04 1.02 -0.73
N GLY A 174 20.23 0.46 0.44
CA GLY A 174 21.54 0.22 1.04
C GLY A 174 22.42 -0.73 0.22
N ASN A 175 23.52 -1.14 0.81
CA ASN A 175 24.39 -2.15 0.21
C ASN A 175 23.73 -3.53 0.33
N VAL A 176 23.34 -4.09 -0.81
CA VAL A 176 22.70 -5.40 -0.93
C VAL A 176 23.72 -6.35 -1.58
N GLU A 177 23.95 -7.50 -0.95
CA GLU A 177 24.86 -8.49 -1.49
C GLU A 177 24.22 -9.30 -2.62
N LYS A 178 25.00 -9.64 -3.64
CA LYS A 178 24.57 -10.49 -4.74
C LYS A 178 24.25 -11.91 -4.26
N VAL A 179 23.31 -12.56 -4.92
CA VAL A 179 23.04 -13.99 -4.77
C VAL A 179 23.89 -14.74 -5.77
N GLU A 180 24.79 -15.60 -5.27
CA GLU A 180 25.56 -16.49 -6.15
C GLU A 180 24.70 -17.69 -6.50
N SER A 181 24.44 -17.90 -7.79
CA SER A 181 23.68 -19.02 -8.30
C SER A 181 24.19 -19.46 -9.66
N ALA A 182 24.21 -20.77 -9.90
CA ALA A 182 24.56 -21.33 -11.19
C ALA A 182 23.40 -21.27 -12.21
N ARG A 183 22.20 -20.98 -11.76
CA ARG A 183 20.98 -20.85 -12.57
C ARG A 183 20.47 -19.42 -12.59
N ASP A 184 19.72 -19.08 -13.61
CA ASP A 184 18.98 -17.82 -13.67
C ASP A 184 17.91 -17.80 -12.59
N LEU A 185 17.95 -16.80 -11.72
CA LEU A 185 16.95 -16.58 -10.67
C LEU A 185 15.98 -15.51 -11.13
N CYS A 186 14.70 -15.70 -10.82
CA CYS A 186 13.64 -14.76 -11.15
C CYS A 186 12.64 -14.61 -9.99
N VAL A 187 12.36 -13.39 -9.62
CA VAL A 187 11.29 -13.01 -8.68
C VAL A 187 10.14 -12.40 -9.48
N PHE A 188 8.95 -12.95 -9.31
CA PHE A 188 7.73 -12.30 -9.80
C PHE A 188 7.22 -11.34 -8.71
N PHE A 189 6.90 -10.08 -9.06
CA PHE A 189 6.32 -9.18 -8.07
C PHE A 189 5.16 -8.34 -8.60
N ALA A 190 4.23 -8.04 -7.70
CA ALA A 190 3.05 -7.21 -7.94
C ALA A 190 2.96 -6.10 -6.90
N ASP A 191 2.86 -4.86 -7.33
CA ASP A 191 2.71 -3.67 -6.48
C ASP A 191 2.13 -2.53 -7.33
N ASP A 192 1.15 -1.78 -6.82
CA ASP A 192 0.52 -0.66 -7.54
C ASP A 192 1.28 0.66 -7.36
N SER A 193 2.18 0.72 -6.38
CA SER A 193 3.02 1.89 -6.14
C SER A 193 4.26 1.89 -7.03
N MET A 194 4.37 2.88 -7.90
CA MET A 194 5.56 3.10 -8.74
C MET A 194 6.84 3.27 -7.91
N VAL A 195 6.74 3.88 -6.72
CA VAL A 195 7.87 4.05 -5.80
C VAL A 195 8.33 2.70 -5.26
N ALA A 196 7.38 1.88 -4.80
CA ALA A 196 7.68 0.54 -4.29
C ALA A 196 8.25 -0.35 -5.38
N CYS A 197 7.65 -0.34 -6.59
CA CYS A 197 8.13 -1.07 -7.75
C CYS A 197 9.60 -0.74 -8.07
N ARG A 198 9.93 0.55 -8.15
CA ARG A 198 11.33 0.98 -8.40
C ARG A 198 12.29 0.47 -7.32
N LYS A 199 11.88 0.50 -6.05
CA LYS A 199 12.72 0.03 -4.93
C LYS A 199 12.90 -1.48 -4.92
N VAL A 200 11.85 -2.25 -5.19
CA VAL A 200 11.94 -3.70 -5.34
C VAL A 200 12.87 -4.06 -6.50
N ALA A 201 12.67 -3.44 -7.67
CA ALA A 201 13.54 -3.66 -8.83
C ALA A 201 15.01 -3.33 -8.52
N GLU A 202 15.28 -2.18 -7.87
CA GLU A 202 16.65 -1.78 -7.48
C GLU A 202 17.30 -2.80 -6.52
N VAL A 203 16.54 -3.37 -5.57
CA VAL A 203 17.05 -4.42 -4.67
C VAL A 203 17.36 -5.68 -5.45
N LEU A 204 16.44 -6.14 -6.31
CA LEU A 204 16.63 -7.36 -7.11
C LEU A 204 17.79 -7.24 -8.11
N ASP A 205 17.94 -6.08 -8.76
CA ASP A 205 19.06 -5.78 -9.65
C ASP A 205 20.41 -5.83 -8.91
N LYS A 206 20.47 -5.24 -7.69
CA LYS A 206 21.67 -5.34 -6.83
C LYS A 206 21.96 -6.76 -6.39
N MET A 207 20.93 -7.58 -6.18
CA MET A 207 21.07 -9.02 -5.87
C MET A 207 21.49 -9.84 -7.10
N GLY A 208 21.41 -9.28 -8.31
CA GLY A 208 21.67 -10.00 -9.57
C GLY A 208 20.54 -10.95 -9.96
N VAL A 209 19.31 -10.65 -9.57
CA VAL A 209 18.11 -11.48 -9.76
C VAL A 209 17.21 -10.85 -10.82
N LYS A 210 16.82 -11.64 -11.83
CA LYS A 210 15.81 -11.22 -12.82
C LYS A 210 14.45 -11.02 -12.14
N HIS A 211 13.63 -10.17 -12.71
CA HIS A 211 12.29 -9.95 -12.16
C HIS A 211 11.23 -9.72 -13.24
N ILE A 212 9.99 -10.07 -12.90
CA ILE A 212 8.79 -9.80 -13.68
C ILE A 212 7.89 -8.95 -12.78
N GLN A 213 7.54 -7.76 -13.27
CA GLN A 213 6.70 -6.81 -12.55
C GLN A 213 5.29 -6.77 -13.13
N THR A 214 4.30 -6.57 -12.24
CA THR A 214 2.91 -6.23 -12.56
C THR A 214 2.41 -5.16 -11.60
N SER A 215 1.38 -4.43 -12.00
CA SER A 215 0.87 -3.24 -11.30
C SER A 215 -0.36 -3.50 -10.43
N ASN A 216 -0.96 -4.68 -10.52
CA ASN A 216 -2.12 -5.07 -9.70
C ASN A 216 -2.25 -6.58 -9.62
N GLY A 217 -3.08 -7.04 -8.68
CA GLY A 217 -3.24 -8.48 -8.45
C GLY A 217 -3.95 -9.23 -9.59
N ARG A 218 -4.81 -8.57 -10.35
CA ARG A 218 -5.49 -9.19 -11.50
C ARG A 218 -4.51 -9.46 -12.63
N GLU A 219 -3.73 -8.46 -13.00
CA GLU A 219 -2.66 -8.60 -13.99
C GLU A 219 -1.65 -9.67 -13.54
N ALA A 220 -1.27 -9.65 -12.25
CA ALA A 220 -0.37 -10.64 -11.67
C ALA A 220 -0.92 -12.06 -11.83
N TRP A 221 -2.17 -12.29 -11.47
CA TRP A 221 -2.80 -13.60 -11.59
C TRP A 221 -2.86 -14.10 -13.04
N ASP A 222 -3.28 -13.23 -13.97
CA ASP A 222 -3.37 -13.58 -15.39
C ASP A 222 -1.99 -13.88 -15.98
N ARG A 223 -0.96 -13.10 -15.60
CA ARG A 223 0.43 -13.35 -16.04
C ARG A 223 1.00 -14.63 -15.45
N LEU A 224 0.78 -14.88 -14.16
CA LEU A 224 1.22 -16.11 -13.49
C LEU A 224 0.60 -17.36 -14.12
N LYS A 225 -0.71 -17.34 -14.43
CA LYS A 225 -1.36 -18.45 -15.15
C LYS A 225 -0.71 -18.70 -16.50
N THR A 226 -0.45 -17.63 -17.27
CA THR A 226 0.19 -17.74 -18.59
C THR A 226 1.57 -18.38 -18.50
N ILE A 227 2.38 -18.00 -17.50
CA ILE A 227 3.71 -18.58 -17.29
C ILE A 227 3.59 -20.04 -16.86
N ALA A 228 2.64 -20.37 -15.97
CA ALA A 228 2.40 -21.74 -15.51
C ALA A 228 1.94 -22.65 -16.66
N ASP A 229 1.03 -22.18 -17.52
CA ASP A 229 0.58 -22.91 -18.71
C ASP A 229 1.74 -23.16 -19.69
N SER A 230 2.59 -22.15 -19.87
CA SER A 230 3.77 -22.25 -20.74
C SER A 230 4.78 -23.27 -20.20
N ALA A 231 5.03 -23.26 -18.89
CA ALA A 231 5.92 -24.23 -18.24
C ALA A 231 5.38 -25.66 -18.39
N GLN A 232 4.08 -25.85 -18.15
CA GLN A 232 3.43 -27.14 -18.29
C GLN A 232 3.49 -27.67 -19.73
N ASN A 233 3.24 -26.82 -20.72
CA ASN A 233 3.32 -27.17 -22.14
C ASN A 233 4.76 -27.52 -22.57
N ALA A 234 5.76 -26.88 -21.96
CA ALA A 234 7.18 -27.17 -22.20
C ALA A 234 7.68 -28.39 -21.40
N GLY A 235 6.88 -28.97 -20.50
CA GLY A 235 7.29 -30.08 -19.63
C GLY A 235 8.32 -29.66 -18.56
N THR A 236 8.41 -28.36 -18.25
CA THR A 236 9.29 -27.81 -17.21
C THR A 236 8.48 -27.49 -15.95
N LYS A 237 9.16 -27.36 -14.83
CA LYS A 237 8.51 -26.97 -13.57
C LYS A 237 8.52 -25.47 -13.42
N LEU A 238 7.41 -24.90 -12.94
CA LEU A 238 7.25 -23.46 -12.77
C LEU A 238 8.32 -22.85 -11.85
N HIS A 239 8.72 -23.55 -10.78
CA HIS A 239 9.76 -23.09 -9.85
C HIS A 239 11.17 -23.00 -10.49
N GLU A 240 11.37 -23.53 -11.72
CA GLU A 240 12.59 -23.31 -12.50
C GLU A 240 12.57 -21.94 -13.19
N GLN A 241 11.39 -21.36 -13.41
CA GLN A 241 11.19 -20.05 -14.04
C GLN A 241 10.96 -18.94 -13.04
N ILE A 242 10.26 -19.21 -11.92
CA ILE A 242 9.96 -18.25 -10.84
C ILE A 242 10.27 -18.93 -9.51
N GLN A 243 11.18 -18.35 -8.74
CA GLN A 243 11.58 -18.91 -7.44
C GLN A 243 10.80 -18.32 -6.27
N VAL A 244 10.34 -17.06 -6.40
CA VAL A 244 9.59 -16.35 -5.34
C VAL A 244 8.52 -15.48 -6.00
N ILE A 245 7.35 -15.40 -5.37
CA ILE A 245 6.31 -14.42 -5.70
C ILE A 245 6.24 -13.41 -4.56
N LEU A 246 6.45 -12.13 -4.88
CA LEU A 246 6.33 -11.01 -3.96
C LEU A 246 5.05 -10.24 -4.32
N THR A 247 4.22 -9.91 -3.35
CA THR A 247 2.98 -9.16 -3.60
C THR A 247 2.77 -8.09 -2.55
N ASP A 248 2.31 -6.91 -2.98
CA ASP A 248 1.71 -5.98 -2.03
C ASP A 248 0.41 -6.56 -1.46
N ALA A 249 0.02 -6.09 -0.29
CA ALA A 249 -1.24 -6.45 0.35
C ALA A 249 -2.44 -5.75 -0.29
N GLU A 250 -2.27 -4.49 -0.69
CA GLU A 250 -3.34 -3.60 -1.12
C GLU A 250 -3.11 -3.12 -2.55
N MET A 251 -3.77 -3.74 -3.51
CA MET A 251 -3.69 -3.38 -4.92
C MET A 251 -5.08 -3.22 -5.53
N PRO A 252 -5.25 -2.36 -6.55
CA PRO A 252 -6.47 -2.28 -7.34
C PRO A 252 -6.84 -3.61 -7.99
N GLU A 253 -8.10 -3.80 -8.33
CA GLU A 253 -8.69 -4.94 -9.05
C GLU A 253 -8.62 -6.28 -8.32
N MET A 254 -7.54 -6.59 -7.62
CA MET A 254 -7.38 -7.78 -6.77
C MET A 254 -6.31 -7.49 -5.73
N ASP A 255 -6.65 -7.63 -4.45
CA ASP A 255 -5.68 -7.48 -3.37
C ASP A 255 -4.71 -8.67 -3.27
N GLY A 256 -3.58 -8.47 -2.56
CA GLY A 256 -2.55 -9.49 -2.42
C GLY A 256 -2.97 -10.70 -1.59
N TYR A 257 -3.98 -10.57 -0.74
CA TYR A 257 -4.51 -11.70 0.02
C TYR A 257 -5.31 -12.64 -0.88
N VAL A 258 -6.18 -12.08 -1.74
CA VAL A 258 -6.93 -12.84 -2.75
C VAL A 258 -5.98 -13.47 -3.77
N LEU A 259 -4.98 -12.71 -4.25
CA LEU A 259 -3.93 -13.23 -5.13
C LEU A 259 -3.22 -14.43 -4.48
N THR A 260 -2.82 -14.31 -3.21
CA THR A 260 -2.18 -15.39 -2.45
C THR A 260 -3.08 -16.62 -2.35
N GLN A 261 -4.38 -16.45 -2.07
CA GLN A 261 -5.33 -17.57 -2.04
C GLN A 261 -5.40 -18.29 -3.39
N HIS A 262 -5.44 -17.56 -4.51
CA HIS A 262 -5.42 -18.15 -5.84
C HIS A 262 -4.13 -18.95 -6.07
N ILE A 263 -2.97 -18.38 -5.76
CA ILE A 263 -1.67 -19.04 -5.90
C ILE A 263 -1.62 -20.33 -5.06
N LYS A 264 -1.99 -20.26 -3.77
CA LYS A 264 -1.93 -21.41 -2.84
C LYS A 264 -2.99 -22.48 -3.12
N SER A 265 -4.03 -22.15 -3.87
CA SER A 265 -5.09 -23.11 -4.27
C SER A 265 -4.76 -23.84 -5.59
N ASP A 266 -3.79 -23.37 -6.36
CA ASP A 266 -3.42 -23.94 -7.64
C ASP A 266 -2.11 -24.74 -7.52
N ARG A 267 -2.19 -26.06 -7.69
CA ARG A 267 -1.03 -26.98 -7.54
C ARG A 267 0.15 -26.69 -8.45
N ARG A 268 -0.03 -25.93 -9.53
CA ARG A 268 1.07 -25.54 -10.42
C ARG A 268 2.09 -24.66 -9.70
N PHE A 269 1.68 -23.99 -8.61
CA PHE A 269 2.52 -23.11 -7.79
C PHE A 269 3.05 -23.78 -6.52
N ASP A 270 2.82 -25.09 -6.34
CA ASP A 270 3.33 -25.81 -5.18
C ASP A 270 4.85 -25.64 -5.05
N GLY A 271 5.31 -25.29 -3.85
CA GLY A 271 6.72 -25.08 -3.53
C GLY A 271 7.25 -23.68 -3.87
N ILE A 272 6.46 -22.78 -4.48
CA ILE A 272 6.85 -21.39 -4.68
C ILE A 272 6.42 -20.56 -3.46
N PRO A 273 7.37 -19.96 -2.72
CA PRO A 273 7.04 -19.12 -1.58
C PRO A 273 6.38 -17.81 -2.04
N VAL A 274 5.37 -17.39 -1.26
CA VAL A 274 4.71 -16.09 -1.42
C VAL A 274 5.15 -15.17 -0.28
N VAL A 275 5.76 -14.06 -0.65
CA VAL A 275 6.20 -13.01 0.28
C VAL A 275 5.27 -11.81 0.16
N MET A 276 4.65 -11.41 1.26
CA MET A 276 3.86 -10.18 1.29
C MET A 276 4.74 -9.00 1.67
N HIS A 277 4.78 -7.99 0.80
CA HIS A 277 5.58 -6.78 0.92
C HIS A 277 4.64 -5.60 1.12
N SER A 278 4.45 -5.13 2.35
CA SER A 278 3.39 -4.17 2.65
C SER A 278 3.83 -3.09 3.61
N SER A 279 3.26 -1.90 3.44
CA SER A 279 3.37 -0.79 4.39
C SER A 279 2.56 -1.01 5.68
N LEU A 280 1.65 -2.00 5.66
CA LEU A 280 0.82 -2.37 6.80
C LEU A 280 1.58 -3.32 7.72
N SER A 281 1.97 -2.84 8.90
CA SER A 281 2.80 -3.61 9.85
C SER A 281 2.04 -4.19 11.05
N SER A 282 0.71 -4.00 11.13
CA SER A 282 -0.07 -4.44 12.29
C SER A 282 -0.12 -5.96 12.43
N ASP A 283 -0.25 -6.44 13.68
CA ASP A 283 -0.39 -7.87 13.97
C ASP A 283 -1.62 -8.49 13.30
N ALA A 284 -2.70 -7.72 13.16
CA ALA A 284 -3.91 -8.13 12.45
C ALA A 284 -3.62 -8.43 10.98
N ASN A 285 -2.88 -7.57 10.28
CA ASN A 285 -2.51 -7.77 8.88
C ASN A 285 -1.59 -8.97 8.70
N ARG A 286 -0.64 -9.17 9.62
CA ARG A 286 0.23 -10.37 9.63
C ARG A 286 -0.56 -11.65 9.89
N ALA A 287 -1.54 -11.62 10.81
CA ALA A 287 -2.41 -12.76 11.08
C ALA A 287 -3.27 -13.11 9.85
N MET A 288 -3.75 -12.09 9.14
CA MET A 288 -4.50 -12.23 7.91
C MET A 288 -3.65 -12.89 6.81
N GLY A 289 -2.42 -12.42 6.60
CA GLY A 289 -1.47 -13.03 5.67
C GLY A 289 -1.25 -14.51 5.95
N ARG A 290 -1.04 -14.88 7.22
CA ARG A 290 -0.89 -16.29 7.63
C ARG A 290 -2.12 -17.14 7.29
N ARG A 291 -3.34 -16.60 7.46
CA ARG A 291 -4.59 -17.34 7.15
C ARG A 291 -4.75 -17.67 5.67
N VAL A 292 -4.27 -16.80 4.79
CA VAL A 292 -4.35 -17.02 3.33
C VAL A 292 -3.15 -17.79 2.77
N GLY A 293 -2.14 -18.10 3.60
CA GLY A 293 -0.98 -18.92 3.22
C GLY A 293 0.24 -18.11 2.79
N VAL A 294 0.35 -16.84 3.19
CA VAL A 294 1.59 -16.06 3.02
C VAL A 294 2.72 -16.72 3.82
N ASP A 295 3.84 -17.00 3.16
CA ASP A 295 4.99 -17.64 3.79
C ASP A 295 5.84 -16.64 4.60
N TYR A 296 6.02 -15.42 4.07
CA TYR A 296 6.81 -14.36 4.70
C TYR A 296 6.11 -13.00 4.56
N TYR A 297 6.29 -12.16 5.57
CA TYR A 297 5.75 -10.80 5.61
C TYR A 297 6.89 -9.81 5.81
N VAL A 298 7.11 -8.92 4.84
CA VAL A 298 8.20 -7.95 4.80
C VAL A 298 7.63 -6.53 4.75
N PRO A 299 8.10 -5.61 5.61
CA PRO A 299 7.70 -4.20 5.52
C PRO A 299 8.26 -3.57 4.23
N LYS A 300 7.48 -2.70 3.60
CA LYS A 300 7.94 -1.91 2.45
C LYS A 300 9.09 -0.98 2.84
N PHE A 301 9.93 -0.64 1.87
CA PHE A 301 11.05 0.31 1.96
C PHE A 301 12.19 -0.07 2.93
N ASP A 302 12.21 -1.28 3.45
CA ASP A 302 13.38 -1.84 4.14
C ASP A 302 14.12 -2.81 3.23
N SER A 303 15.07 -2.27 2.48
CA SER A 303 15.86 -3.05 1.51
C SER A 303 16.70 -4.16 2.16
N MET A 304 17.09 -3.98 3.42
CA MET A 304 17.89 -4.97 4.15
C MET A 304 17.02 -6.15 4.58
N ILE A 305 15.81 -5.89 5.10
CA ILE A 305 14.87 -6.95 5.46
C ILE A 305 14.40 -7.67 4.19
N LEU A 306 14.07 -6.94 3.11
CA LEU A 306 13.66 -7.54 1.85
C LEU A 306 14.76 -8.47 1.32
N SER A 307 15.99 -7.98 1.17
CA SER A 307 17.09 -8.79 0.62
C SER A 307 17.45 -9.97 1.52
N SER A 308 17.48 -9.80 2.84
CA SER A 308 17.77 -10.90 3.79
C SER A 308 16.67 -11.98 3.80
N THR A 309 15.41 -11.60 3.56
CA THR A 309 14.29 -12.54 3.42
C THR A 309 14.33 -13.29 2.10
N LEU A 310 14.61 -12.60 0.99
CA LEU A 310 14.62 -13.21 -0.34
C LEU A 310 15.82 -14.14 -0.55
N ARG A 311 17.00 -13.81 0.00
CA ARG A 311 18.24 -14.57 -0.22
C ARG A 311 18.11 -16.07 0.05
N PRO A 312 17.63 -16.55 1.22
CA PRO A 312 17.50 -17.99 1.50
C PRO A 312 16.44 -18.68 0.64
N LEU A 313 15.51 -17.92 0.05
CA LEU A 313 14.47 -18.45 -0.84
C LEU A 313 14.96 -18.61 -2.28
N LEU A 314 16.05 -17.92 -2.62
CA LEU A 314 16.67 -17.91 -3.95
C LEU A 314 17.92 -18.80 -4.04
N ALA A 315 18.46 -19.24 -2.90
CA ALA A 315 19.68 -20.02 -2.78
C ALA A 315 19.53 -21.48 -3.27
#